data_e3557d357ee5e84b3d1a79a042c1b6f7
#
_entry.id   e3557d357ee5e84b3d1a79a042c1b6f7
#
_cell.length_a   1.000
_cell.length_b   1.000
_cell.length_c   1.000
_cell.angle_alpha   90.00
_cell.angle_beta   90.00
_cell.angle_gamma   90.00
#
_symmetry.space_group_name_H-M   'P 1'
#
loop_
_entity.id
_entity.type
_entity.pdbx_description
1 polymer ?
#
loop_
_entity_poly.entity_id
_entity_poly.type
_entity_poly.pdbx_seq_one_letter_code
_entity_poly.pdbx_strand_id
1 'polypeptide(L)'
;SRIAIHDSLAFIASNNSVKLLDIKNDRMLNANLIAPSNFQILYGISIDKARQEIYCADAKNYVVSGEMKIFDFNGQLKRSFQTGLIPSKTIFVR
;
A
#
# COMPACT_ATOMS: atom_id res chain seq x y z
N SER A 1 2.06 8.71 -0.97
CA SER A 1 3.31 8.50 -0.24
C SER A 1 3.83 7.09 -0.47
N ARG A 2 5.12 6.92 -0.31
CA ARG A 2 5.74 5.60 -0.49
C ARG A 2 6.19 4.99 0.84
N ILE A 3 6.02 5.71 1.93
CA ILE A 3 6.36 5.24 3.27
C ILE A 3 5.22 5.63 4.20
N ALA A 4 4.78 4.69 5.00
CA ALA A 4 3.76 4.94 6.02
C ALA A 4 4.21 4.30 7.32
N ILE A 5 4.08 5.01 8.42
CA ILE A 5 4.59 4.58 9.72
C ILE A 5 3.43 4.44 10.71
N HIS A 6 3.42 3.32 11.41
CA HIS A 6 2.47 3.06 12.48
C HIS A 6 3.26 2.49 13.67
N ASP A 7 3.34 3.27 14.76
CA ASP A 7 4.16 2.94 15.92
C ASP A 7 5.62 2.71 15.48
N SER A 8 6.16 1.53 15.74
CA SER A 8 7.53 1.20 15.35
C SER A 8 7.61 0.46 14.02
N LEU A 9 6.49 0.36 13.30
CA LEU A 9 6.45 -0.32 12.02
C LEU A 9 6.49 0.67 10.87
N ALA A 10 7.29 0.40 9.86
CA ALA A 10 7.33 1.18 8.63
C ALA A 10 6.91 0.29 7.47
N PHE A 11 5.92 0.77 6.71
CA PHE A 11 5.48 0.12 5.49
C PHE A 11 6.05 0.90 4.33
N ILE A 12 6.84 0.25 3.48
CA ILE A 12 7.59 0.93 2.42
C ILE A 12 7.22 0.34 1.07
N ALA A 13 6.72 1.19 0.17
CA ALA A 13 6.46 0.81 -1.20
C ALA A 13 7.76 0.95 -2.00
N SER A 14 8.26 -0.17 -2.50
CA SER A 14 9.51 -0.22 -3.23
C SER A 14 9.50 -1.40 -4.19
N ASN A 15 9.96 -1.18 -5.41
CA ASN A 15 10.01 -2.24 -6.44
C ASN A 15 8.66 -2.92 -6.63
N ASN A 16 7.61 -2.13 -6.65
CA ASN A 16 6.24 -2.58 -6.87
C ASN A 16 5.71 -3.52 -5.78
N SER A 17 6.30 -3.48 -4.61
CA SER A 17 5.86 -4.29 -3.47
C SER A 17 5.83 -3.45 -2.21
N VAL A 18 5.25 -3.99 -1.14
CA VAL A 18 5.24 -3.33 0.16
C VAL A 18 6.09 -4.16 1.11
N LYS A 19 7.06 -3.51 1.73
CA LYS A 19 7.95 -4.12 2.71
C LYS A 19 7.57 -3.64 4.10
N LEU A 20 7.82 -4.48 5.08
CA LEU A 20 7.55 -4.18 6.47
C LEU A 20 8.84 -4.20 7.28
N LEU A 21 9.15 -3.09 7.93
CA LEU A 21 10.34 -2.95 8.76
C LEU A 21 9.95 -2.64 10.20
N ASP A 22 10.76 -3.13 11.12
CA ASP A 22 10.72 -2.71 12.51
C ASP A 22 11.79 -1.63 12.67
N ILE A 23 11.38 -0.37 12.75
CA ILE A 23 12.33 0.73 12.81
C ILE A 23 12.93 0.90 14.20
N LYS A 24 12.28 0.38 15.22
CA LYS A 24 12.83 0.43 16.57
C LYS A 24 14.04 -0.48 16.73
N ASN A 25 13.98 -1.66 16.13
CA ASN A 25 15.05 -2.65 16.23
C ASN A 25 15.88 -2.74 14.94
N ASP A 26 15.59 -1.87 13.98
CA ASP A 26 16.32 -1.79 12.71
C ASP A 26 16.35 -3.14 11.98
N ARG A 27 15.18 -3.73 11.80
CA ARG A 27 15.05 -5.06 11.21
C ARG A 27 14.02 -5.09 10.10
N MET A 28 14.35 -5.82 9.02
CA MET A 28 13.38 -6.15 7.99
C MET A 28 12.51 -7.31 8.48
N LEU A 29 11.22 -7.05 8.69
CA LEU A 29 10.30 -8.09 9.14
C LEU A 29 9.75 -8.90 7.99
N ASN A 30 9.43 -8.25 6.86
CA ASN A 30 8.90 -8.93 5.70
C ASN A 30 9.27 -8.16 4.44
N ALA A 31 10.10 -8.75 3.59
CA ALA A 31 10.55 -8.09 2.37
C ALA A 31 9.45 -8.02 1.31
N ASN A 32 8.42 -8.84 1.43
CA ASN A 32 7.29 -8.86 0.50
C ASN A 32 6.00 -9.09 1.28
N LEU A 33 5.66 -8.14 2.14
CA LEU A 33 4.38 -8.19 2.84
C LEU A 33 3.24 -8.23 1.83
N ILE A 34 3.36 -7.40 0.80
CA ILE A 34 2.44 -7.43 -0.35
C ILE A 34 3.32 -7.60 -1.59
N ALA A 35 3.15 -8.73 -2.26
CA ALA A 35 4.02 -9.10 -3.38
C ALA A 35 3.76 -8.22 -4.60
N PRO A 36 4.79 -8.05 -5.46
CA PRO A 36 4.62 -7.19 -6.64
C PRO A 36 3.59 -7.71 -7.63
N SER A 37 3.27 -8.99 -7.60
CA SER A 37 2.24 -9.54 -8.49
C SER A 37 0.85 -8.99 -8.22
N ASN A 38 0.64 -8.32 -7.11
CA ASN A 38 -0.64 -7.69 -6.78
C ASN A 38 -0.91 -6.40 -7.54
N PHE A 39 0.13 -5.81 -8.15
CA PHE A 39 0.01 -4.51 -8.78
C PHE A 39 0.62 -4.50 -10.16
N GLN A 40 0.06 -3.67 -11.05
CA GLN A 40 0.76 -3.32 -12.27
C GLN A 40 1.77 -2.21 -11.98
N ILE A 41 1.32 -1.13 -11.37
CA ILE A 41 2.20 -0.02 -10.98
C ILE A 41 1.75 0.45 -9.60
N LEU A 42 2.48 0.04 -8.58
CA LEU A 42 2.22 0.51 -7.22
C LEU A 42 2.66 1.96 -7.12
N TYR A 43 1.70 2.85 -7.03
CA TYR A 43 1.92 4.28 -7.11
C TYR A 43 2.21 4.89 -5.75
N GLY A 44 1.54 4.43 -4.72
CA GLY A 44 1.73 4.93 -3.37
C GLY A 44 0.94 4.15 -2.36
N ILE A 45 1.23 4.38 -1.09
CA ILE A 45 0.53 3.72 0.01
C ILE A 45 0.16 4.75 1.07
N SER A 46 -0.85 4.39 1.86
CA SER A 46 -1.19 5.12 3.07
C SER A 46 -1.83 4.13 4.04
N ILE A 47 -1.99 4.55 5.29
CA ILE A 47 -2.45 3.66 6.35
C ILE A 47 -3.66 4.25 7.04
N ASP A 48 -4.66 3.41 7.25
CA ASP A 48 -5.76 3.70 8.17
C ASP A 48 -5.41 3.05 9.50
N LYS A 49 -4.96 3.87 10.44
CA LYS A 49 -4.48 3.36 11.73
C LYS A 49 -5.58 2.77 12.57
N ALA A 50 -6.78 3.34 12.48
CA ALA A 50 -7.91 2.86 13.27
C ALA A 50 -8.33 1.45 12.87
N ARG A 51 -8.31 1.16 11.57
CA ARG A 51 -8.68 -0.15 11.05
C ARG A 51 -7.51 -1.07 10.82
N GLN A 52 -6.28 -0.56 10.96
CA GLN A 52 -5.06 -1.29 10.67
C GLN A 52 -5.09 -1.85 9.25
N GLU A 53 -5.32 -0.96 8.30
CA GLU A 53 -5.39 -1.31 6.89
C GLU A 53 -4.40 -0.49 6.08
N ILE A 54 -3.91 -1.08 5.00
CA ILE A 54 -2.97 -0.45 4.09
C ILE A 54 -3.70 -0.18 2.78
N TYR A 55 -3.74 1.10 2.39
CA TYR A 55 -4.34 1.52 1.14
C TYR A 55 -3.25 1.62 0.10
N CYS A 56 -3.35 0.80 -0.94
CA CYS A 56 -2.35 0.73 -2.00
C CYS A 56 -2.95 1.22 -3.30
N ALA A 57 -2.37 2.27 -3.86
CA ALA A 57 -2.84 2.87 -5.10
C ALA A 57 -2.12 2.21 -6.28
N ASP A 58 -2.87 1.53 -7.12
CA ASP A 58 -2.36 0.92 -8.33
C ASP A 58 -2.75 1.80 -9.52
N ALA A 59 -1.76 2.43 -10.14
CA ALA A 59 -2.00 3.34 -11.26
C ALA A 59 -2.25 2.59 -12.56
N LYS A 60 -2.16 1.27 -12.54
CA LYS A 60 -2.24 0.45 -13.74
C LYS A 60 -1.19 0.94 -14.74
N ASN A 61 -1.56 1.14 -15.98
CA ASN A 61 -0.60 1.59 -16.99
C ASN A 61 -0.80 3.08 -17.35
N TYR A 62 -1.48 3.83 -16.49
CA TYR A 62 -1.80 5.25 -16.68
C TYR A 62 -2.76 5.51 -17.84
N VAL A 63 -3.24 4.46 -18.49
CA VAL A 63 -4.18 4.60 -19.62
C VAL A 63 -5.60 4.33 -19.17
N VAL A 64 -5.77 3.38 -18.28
CA VAL A 64 -7.07 3.01 -17.73
C VAL A 64 -7.21 3.53 -16.32
N SER A 65 -8.41 3.44 -15.78
CA SER A 65 -8.66 3.83 -14.40
C SER A 65 -7.77 3.06 -13.45
N GLY A 66 -7.26 3.77 -12.44
CA GLY A 66 -6.50 3.14 -11.41
C GLY A 66 -7.38 2.34 -10.46
N GLU A 67 -6.74 1.67 -9.53
CA GLU A 67 -7.42 0.84 -8.56
C GLU A 67 -6.84 1.08 -7.17
N MET A 68 -7.71 1.16 -6.17
CA MET A 68 -7.29 1.19 -4.78
C MET A 68 -7.49 -0.19 -4.21
N LYS A 69 -6.41 -0.79 -3.72
CA LYS A 69 -6.45 -2.11 -3.08
C LYS A 69 -6.16 -1.94 -1.61
N ILE A 70 -6.99 -2.54 -0.78
CA ILE A 70 -6.89 -2.39 0.67
C ILE A 70 -6.53 -3.73 1.28
N PHE A 71 -5.39 -3.73 1.97
CA PHE A 71 -4.85 -4.93 2.61
C PHE A 71 -4.86 -4.74 4.12
N ASP A 72 -4.90 -5.83 4.87
CA ASP A 72 -4.66 -5.74 6.30
C ASP A 72 -3.15 -5.71 6.59
N PHE A 73 -2.77 -5.60 7.86
CA PHE A 73 -1.37 -5.52 8.24
C PHE A 73 -0.63 -6.84 8.07
N ASN A 74 -1.35 -7.92 7.79
CA ASN A 74 -0.74 -9.21 7.45
C ASN A 74 -0.53 -9.39 5.95
N GLY A 75 -0.93 -8.40 5.16
CA GLY A 75 -0.75 -8.45 3.72
C GLY A 75 -1.86 -9.14 2.96
N GLN A 76 -3.00 -9.39 3.61
CA GLN A 76 -4.14 -10.01 2.94
C GLN A 76 -5.05 -8.96 2.33
N LEU A 77 -5.45 -9.19 1.10
CA LEU A 77 -6.37 -8.29 0.40
C LEU A 77 -7.75 -8.35 1.05
N LYS A 78 -8.24 -7.19 1.44
CA LYS A 78 -9.56 -7.06 2.06
C LYS A 78 -10.62 -6.66 1.05
N ARG A 79 -10.31 -5.68 0.21
CA ARG A 79 -11.24 -5.19 -0.80
C ARG A 79 -10.50 -4.30 -1.78
N SER A 80 -11.13 -4.01 -2.91
CA SER A 80 -10.57 -3.11 -3.90
C SER A 80 -11.70 -2.36 -4.59
N PHE A 81 -11.36 -1.20 -5.19
CA PHE A 81 -12.30 -0.42 -5.96
C PHE A 81 -11.56 0.47 -6.94
N GLN A 82 -12.24 0.86 -8.01
CA GLN A 82 -11.65 1.74 -9.00
C GLN A 82 -11.72 3.18 -8.54
N THR A 83 -10.68 3.95 -8.86
CA THR A 83 -10.50 5.29 -8.33
C THR A 83 -10.59 6.40 -9.36
N GLY A 84 -10.83 6.11 -10.62
CA GLY A 84 -10.78 7.08 -11.70
C GLY A 84 -9.52 6.91 -12.52
N LEU A 85 -9.08 7.98 -13.19
CA LEU A 85 -8.02 7.84 -14.18
C LEU A 85 -6.68 7.48 -13.57
N ILE A 86 -6.18 8.31 -12.66
CA ILE A 86 -4.89 8.06 -12.02
C ILE A 86 -5.04 8.44 -10.55
N PRO A 87 -4.76 7.49 -9.63
CA PRO A 87 -4.87 7.78 -8.21
C PRO A 87 -3.65 8.56 -7.71
N SER A 88 -3.46 9.77 -8.21
CA SER A 88 -2.32 10.60 -7.85
C SER A 88 -2.40 11.12 -6.42
N LYS A 89 -3.58 11.09 -5.83
CA LYS A 89 -3.78 11.47 -4.43
C LYS A 89 -4.61 10.41 -3.77
N THR A 90 -4.24 10.05 -2.55
CA THR A 90 -5.05 9.15 -1.78
C THR A 90 -6.11 9.94 -1.04
N ILE A 91 -7.35 9.69 -1.36
CA ILE A 91 -8.49 10.33 -0.73
C ILE A 91 -9.22 9.27 0.06
N PHE A 92 -9.35 9.49 1.36
CA PHE A 92 -10.09 8.58 2.21
C PHE A 92 -11.53 9.04 2.28
N VAL A 93 -12.41 8.24 1.71
CA VAL A 93 -13.85 8.46 1.82
C VAL A 93 -14.36 7.47 2.84
N ARG A 94 -14.91 7.99 3.87
CA ARG A 94 -15.36 7.17 4.99
C ARG A 94 -16.84 7.28 5.19
#